data_256750fbff37d02178cfd7ac72ef7b36
#
_entry.id   256750fbff37d02178cfd7ac72ef7b36
#
_cell.length_a   1.000
_cell.length_b   1.000
_cell.length_c   1.000
_cell.angle_alpha   90.00
_cell.angle_beta   90.00
_cell.angle_gamma   90.00
#
_symmetry.space_group_name_H-M   'P 1'
#
loop_
_entity.id
_entity.type
_entity.pdbx_description
1 polymer ?
#
loop_
_entity_poly.entity_id
_entity_poly.type
_entity_poly.pdbx_seq_one_letter_code
_entity_poly.pdbx_strand_id
1 'polypeptide(L)'
;WHIECSCISMKHLGEYVDIHCGGVDNIFPHHTNEIAQSESYLGHTWCKYWFHVQHLNDKSGKMSKSKGDFLTVSLLQEKGYDPIVYRMFCLQSHYRKPLEFSYEVLDNMAAAYKKLTKRIAELKDEGTVQQDKFDAYKAKFEDAISNDLNTSMAITIIYDLLKDDMNDKTKLALINDFDKVLSLNLTTAQADVKEEIDAELESYVLAKIEERKEAKKAKDFAKADA
;
A
#
# COMPACT_ATOMS: atom_id res chain seq x y z
N TRP A 1 20.86 -23.99 -11.40
CA TRP A 1 19.85 -23.05 -10.87
C TRP A 1 19.79 -23.08 -9.33
N HIS A 2 19.23 -24.15 -8.69
CA HIS A 2 19.07 -24.20 -7.23
C HIS A 2 20.40 -24.09 -6.48
N ILE A 3 21.43 -24.79 -6.94
CA ILE A 3 22.76 -24.78 -6.34
C ILE A 3 23.44 -23.40 -6.40
N GLU A 4 23.13 -22.61 -7.43
CA GLU A 4 23.63 -21.23 -7.55
C GLU A 4 23.11 -20.37 -6.40
N CYS A 5 21.81 -20.45 -6.12
CA CYS A 5 21.18 -19.71 -5.01
C CYS A 5 21.73 -20.17 -3.65
N SER A 6 21.87 -21.49 -3.43
CA SER A 6 22.49 -22.06 -2.23
C SER A 6 23.92 -21.54 -2.02
N CYS A 7 24.78 -21.61 -3.07
CA CYS A 7 26.16 -21.17 -2.99
C CYS A 7 26.30 -19.65 -2.81
N ILE A 8 25.49 -18.85 -3.54
CA ILE A 8 25.54 -17.39 -3.46
C ILE A 8 25.08 -16.93 -2.07
N SER A 9 23.99 -17.50 -1.56
CA SER A 9 23.49 -17.17 -0.24
C SER A 9 24.50 -17.51 0.85
N MET A 10 25.07 -18.72 0.84
CA MET A 10 26.09 -19.09 1.81
C MET A 10 27.33 -18.20 1.74
N LYS A 11 27.76 -17.84 0.52
CA LYS A 11 28.95 -16.99 0.32
C LYS A 11 28.77 -15.58 0.89
N HIS A 12 27.56 -15.00 0.78
CA HIS A 12 27.32 -13.59 1.13
C HIS A 12 26.62 -13.41 2.49
N LEU A 13 25.81 -14.37 2.92
CA LEU A 13 25.01 -14.30 4.14
C LEU A 13 25.49 -15.27 5.22
N GLY A 14 26.39 -16.23 4.87
CA GLY A 14 26.87 -17.23 5.80
C GLY A 14 26.02 -18.50 5.84
N GLU A 15 26.30 -19.33 6.84
CA GLU A 15 25.69 -20.67 6.97
C GLU A 15 24.31 -20.67 7.63
N TYR A 16 23.84 -19.51 8.09
CA TYR A 16 22.52 -19.33 8.68
C TYR A 16 21.82 -18.15 8.00
N VAL A 17 20.69 -18.42 7.38
CA VAL A 17 19.82 -17.42 6.76
C VAL A 17 18.57 -17.25 7.63
N ASP A 18 18.27 -16.03 8.04
CA ASP A 18 17.10 -15.79 8.88
C ASP A 18 15.80 -15.92 8.08
N ILE A 19 15.73 -15.27 6.92
CA ILE A 19 14.53 -15.25 6.06
C ILE A 19 14.95 -15.46 4.62
N HIS A 20 14.33 -16.43 3.94
CA HIS A 20 14.48 -16.64 2.49
C HIS A 20 13.13 -16.43 1.81
N CYS A 21 13.11 -15.58 0.78
CA CYS A 21 11.89 -15.13 0.13
C CYS A 21 11.79 -15.60 -1.32
N GLY A 22 10.56 -15.83 -1.81
CA GLY A 22 10.31 -16.11 -3.22
C GLY A 22 8.83 -16.04 -3.58
N GLY A 23 8.50 -16.29 -4.82
CA GLY A 23 7.14 -16.54 -5.25
C GLY A 23 6.65 -17.92 -4.80
N VAL A 24 5.35 -18.13 -4.75
CA VAL A 24 4.76 -19.44 -4.41
C VAL A 24 5.19 -20.56 -5.38
N ASP A 25 5.57 -20.21 -6.59
CA ASP A 25 6.13 -21.14 -7.59
C ASP A 25 7.53 -21.63 -7.24
N ASN A 26 8.26 -20.97 -6.34
CA ASN A 26 9.56 -21.40 -5.85
C ASN A 26 9.45 -22.44 -4.72
N ILE A 27 8.30 -22.65 -4.10
CA ILE A 27 8.15 -23.65 -3.02
C ILE A 27 8.65 -25.00 -3.49
N PHE A 28 8.18 -25.42 -4.67
CA PHE A 28 8.59 -26.67 -5.30
C PHE A 28 8.79 -26.45 -6.80
N PRO A 29 9.91 -26.94 -7.37
CA PRO A 29 11.00 -27.68 -6.72
C PRO A 29 12.16 -26.81 -6.21
N HIS A 30 12.14 -25.47 -6.41
CA HIS A 30 13.32 -24.61 -6.23
C HIS A 30 13.80 -24.58 -4.77
N HIS A 31 12.99 -24.04 -3.86
CA HIS A 31 13.38 -23.93 -2.44
C HIS A 31 13.53 -25.29 -1.77
N THR A 32 12.73 -26.31 -2.16
CA THR A 32 12.88 -27.67 -1.67
C THR A 32 14.28 -28.22 -2.02
N ASN A 33 14.77 -27.94 -3.22
CA ASN A 33 16.11 -28.35 -3.63
C ASN A 33 17.20 -27.53 -2.94
N GLU A 34 17.01 -26.24 -2.71
CA GLU A 34 17.96 -25.43 -1.94
C GLU A 34 18.09 -25.94 -0.51
N ILE A 35 16.99 -26.31 0.15
CA ILE A 35 17.01 -26.94 1.47
C ILE A 35 17.83 -28.23 1.43
N ALA A 36 17.50 -29.13 0.50
CA ALA A 36 18.20 -30.41 0.39
C ALA A 36 19.70 -30.25 0.16
N GLN A 37 20.12 -29.32 -0.71
CA GLN A 37 21.51 -29.06 -1.03
C GLN A 37 22.25 -28.40 0.12
N SER A 38 21.67 -27.34 0.70
CA SER A 38 22.31 -26.55 1.75
C SER A 38 22.41 -27.35 3.05
N GLU A 39 21.35 -27.97 3.50
CA GLU A 39 21.32 -28.71 4.77
C GLU A 39 22.12 -30.01 4.73
N SER A 40 22.18 -30.68 3.54
CA SER A 40 23.06 -31.84 3.35
C SER A 40 24.53 -31.47 3.43
N TYR A 41 24.91 -30.29 2.93
CA TYR A 41 26.28 -29.80 3.00
C TYR A 41 26.66 -29.30 4.41
N LEU A 42 25.77 -28.53 5.04
CA LEU A 42 26.01 -27.89 6.34
C LEU A 42 25.84 -28.83 7.53
N GLY A 43 24.96 -29.83 7.41
CA GLY A 43 24.61 -30.73 8.50
C GLY A 43 23.65 -30.13 9.56
N HIS A 44 23.04 -28.98 9.26
CA HIS A 44 22.06 -28.31 10.12
C HIS A 44 21.03 -27.53 9.31
N THR A 45 19.94 -27.08 9.95
CA THR A 45 18.91 -26.24 9.32
C THR A 45 19.52 -24.93 8.84
N TRP A 46 19.42 -24.68 7.55
CA TRP A 46 20.04 -23.53 6.88
C TRP A 46 19.24 -22.24 7.05
N CYS A 47 17.88 -22.31 6.82
CA CYS A 47 17.01 -21.16 6.89
C CYS A 47 15.82 -21.41 7.81
N LYS A 48 15.55 -20.46 8.73
CA LYS A 48 14.46 -20.58 9.72
C LYS A 48 13.12 -20.24 9.15
N TYR A 49 13.01 -19.19 8.33
CA TYR A 49 11.75 -18.66 7.83
C TYR A 49 11.75 -18.58 6.31
N TRP A 50 10.76 -19.23 5.70
CA TRP A 50 10.51 -19.24 4.27
C TRP A 50 9.28 -18.37 3.98
N PHE A 51 9.46 -17.30 3.20
CA PHE A 51 8.41 -16.33 2.92
C PHE A 51 8.02 -16.38 1.45
N HIS A 52 6.76 -16.75 1.16
CA HIS A 52 6.28 -16.94 -0.20
C HIS A 52 5.14 -15.98 -0.53
N VAL A 53 5.30 -15.21 -1.59
CA VAL A 53 4.36 -14.19 -2.04
C VAL A 53 3.61 -14.68 -3.26
N GLN A 54 2.30 -14.42 -3.31
CA GLN A 54 1.48 -14.70 -4.48
C GLN A 54 1.82 -13.78 -5.66
N HIS A 55 1.44 -14.21 -6.86
CA HIS A 55 1.75 -13.48 -8.08
C HIS A 55 0.93 -12.19 -8.22
N LEU A 56 1.59 -11.20 -8.84
CA LEU A 56 0.91 -10.08 -9.46
C LEU A 56 0.39 -10.53 -10.84
N ASN A 57 -0.91 -10.45 -11.02
CA ASN A 57 -1.60 -10.84 -12.24
C ASN A 57 -2.16 -9.60 -12.96
N ASP A 58 -2.37 -9.72 -14.24
CA ASP A 58 -3.25 -8.84 -15.01
C ASP A 58 -4.49 -9.62 -15.49
N LYS A 59 -5.39 -8.98 -16.21
CA LYS A 59 -6.60 -9.64 -16.77
C LYS A 59 -6.29 -10.84 -17.68
N SER A 60 -5.04 -10.99 -18.17
CA SER A 60 -4.58 -12.10 -19.01
C SER A 60 -3.90 -13.22 -18.23
N GLY A 61 -3.77 -13.07 -16.91
CA GLY A 61 -3.11 -14.02 -16.00
C GLY A 61 -1.79 -13.49 -15.43
N LYS A 62 -0.83 -14.39 -15.14
CA LYS A 62 0.47 -14.02 -14.57
C LYS A 62 1.23 -13.06 -15.50
N MET A 63 1.62 -11.91 -14.99
CA MET A 63 2.48 -10.97 -15.70
C MET A 63 3.88 -11.58 -15.91
N SER A 64 4.37 -11.56 -17.15
CA SER A 64 5.70 -12.09 -17.47
C SER A 64 6.45 -11.23 -18.47
N LYS A 65 7.80 -11.19 -18.35
CA LYS A 65 8.67 -10.44 -19.25
C LYS A 65 8.54 -10.83 -20.74
N SER A 66 8.16 -12.07 -21.01
CA SER A 66 8.06 -12.61 -22.38
C SER A 66 6.91 -12.05 -23.19
N LYS A 67 5.94 -11.38 -22.59
CA LYS A 67 4.76 -10.79 -23.27
C LYS A 67 4.99 -9.35 -23.77
N GLY A 68 6.16 -8.75 -23.55
CA GLY A 68 6.50 -7.42 -24.10
C GLY A 68 6.02 -6.21 -23.27
N ASP A 69 4.93 -6.32 -22.56
CA ASP A 69 4.35 -5.24 -21.72
C ASP A 69 4.67 -5.49 -20.23
N PHE A 70 5.97 -5.48 -19.91
CA PHE A 70 6.37 -5.70 -18.53
C PHE A 70 6.20 -4.44 -17.69
N LEU A 71 5.32 -4.51 -16.68
CA LEU A 71 5.12 -3.42 -15.74
C LEU A 71 6.39 -3.20 -14.89
N THR A 72 6.97 -2.01 -15.00
CA THR A 72 8.06 -1.55 -14.14
C THR A 72 7.62 -0.31 -13.37
N VAL A 73 8.29 -0.03 -12.25
CA VAL A 73 8.05 1.22 -11.51
C VAL A 73 8.37 2.44 -12.38
N SER A 74 9.44 2.37 -13.19
CA SER A 74 9.79 3.45 -14.14
C SER A 74 8.67 3.74 -15.13
N LEU A 75 8.03 2.68 -15.69
CA LEU A 75 6.90 2.86 -16.59
C LEU A 75 5.70 3.52 -15.88
N LEU A 76 5.47 3.21 -14.61
CA LEU A 76 4.42 3.87 -13.84
C LEU A 76 4.74 5.36 -13.63
N GLN A 77 6.00 5.70 -13.34
CA GLN A 77 6.44 7.09 -13.23
C GLN A 77 6.33 7.85 -14.56
N GLU A 78 6.71 7.24 -15.69
CA GLU A 78 6.53 7.80 -17.03
C GLU A 78 5.06 8.08 -17.36
N LYS A 79 4.14 7.28 -16.80
CA LYS A 79 2.69 7.48 -16.90
C LYS A 79 2.12 8.46 -15.87
N GLY A 80 2.96 9.06 -15.03
CA GLY A 80 2.57 10.06 -14.04
C GLY A 80 2.13 9.50 -12.68
N TYR A 81 2.31 8.22 -12.42
CA TYR A 81 2.01 7.66 -11.10
C TYR A 81 3.17 7.83 -10.12
N ASP A 82 2.84 8.25 -8.90
CA ASP A 82 3.79 8.20 -7.78
C ASP A 82 4.04 6.72 -7.39
N PRO A 83 5.30 6.28 -7.27
CA PRO A 83 5.63 4.94 -6.78
C PRO A 83 5.00 4.56 -5.45
N ILE A 84 4.75 5.54 -4.57
CA ILE A 84 4.08 5.31 -3.27
C ILE A 84 2.63 4.81 -3.46
N VAL A 85 1.94 5.28 -4.49
CA VAL A 85 0.60 4.79 -4.84
C VAL A 85 0.64 3.29 -5.19
N TYR A 86 1.66 2.85 -5.94
CA TYR A 86 1.85 1.43 -6.24
C TYR A 86 2.20 0.63 -4.98
N ARG A 87 3.02 1.19 -4.08
CA ARG A 87 3.29 0.56 -2.78
C ARG A 87 2.00 0.41 -1.97
N MET A 88 1.17 1.45 -1.88
CA MET A 88 -0.11 1.38 -1.18
C MET A 88 -1.05 0.33 -1.80
N PHE A 89 -1.08 0.24 -3.14
CA PHE A 89 -1.81 -0.80 -3.86
C PHE A 89 -1.37 -2.22 -3.43
N CYS A 90 -0.06 -2.47 -3.34
CA CYS A 90 0.46 -3.77 -2.88
C CYS A 90 0.09 -4.06 -1.42
N LEU A 91 0.16 -3.05 -0.53
CA LEU A 91 -0.12 -3.23 0.89
C LEU A 91 -1.61 -3.42 1.22
N GLN A 92 -2.52 -3.07 0.32
CA GLN A 92 -3.96 -3.29 0.51
C GLN A 92 -4.41 -4.74 0.36
N SER A 93 -3.56 -5.61 -0.18
CA SER A 93 -3.82 -7.04 -0.26
C SER A 93 -2.85 -7.81 0.64
N HIS A 94 -3.34 -8.89 1.23
CA HIS A 94 -2.45 -9.80 1.96
C HIS A 94 -1.54 -10.53 0.97
N TYR A 95 -0.24 -10.66 1.27
CA TYR A 95 0.77 -11.24 0.38
C TYR A 95 0.48 -12.70 -0.04
N ARG A 96 -0.35 -13.44 0.73
CA ARG A 96 -0.82 -14.79 0.40
C ARG A 96 -1.97 -14.83 -0.60
N LYS A 97 -2.50 -13.67 -1.03
CA LYS A 97 -3.56 -13.58 -2.02
C LYS A 97 -3.02 -13.09 -3.34
N PRO A 98 -3.45 -13.66 -4.48
CA PRO A 98 -3.14 -13.08 -5.78
C PRO A 98 -3.57 -11.62 -5.85
N LEU A 99 -2.73 -10.78 -6.45
CA LEU A 99 -3.01 -9.37 -6.64
C LEU A 99 -3.25 -9.10 -8.13
N GLU A 100 -4.40 -8.55 -8.48
CA GLU A 100 -4.72 -8.18 -9.86
C GLU A 100 -4.41 -6.70 -10.10
N PHE A 101 -3.57 -6.44 -11.08
CA PHE A 101 -3.21 -5.11 -11.52
C PHE A 101 -4.07 -4.67 -12.71
N SER A 102 -4.57 -3.43 -12.63
CA SER A 102 -5.02 -2.68 -13.79
C SER A 102 -4.77 -1.18 -13.54
N TYR A 103 -4.67 -0.40 -14.61
CA TYR A 103 -4.54 1.05 -14.47
C TYR A 103 -5.75 1.67 -13.78
N GLU A 104 -6.95 1.17 -14.04
CA GLU A 104 -8.18 1.59 -13.35
C GLU A 104 -8.09 1.39 -11.83
N VAL A 105 -7.57 0.24 -11.39
CA VAL A 105 -7.36 -0.02 -9.95
C VAL A 105 -6.30 0.92 -9.38
N LEU A 106 -5.24 1.19 -10.14
CA LEU A 106 -4.19 2.12 -9.72
C LEU A 106 -4.68 3.57 -9.66
N ASP A 107 -5.55 4.01 -10.59
CA ASP A 107 -6.20 5.32 -10.57
C ASP A 107 -7.08 5.49 -9.31
N ASN A 108 -7.87 4.47 -8.98
CA ASN A 108 -8.66 4.46 -7.76
C ASN A 108 -7.77 4.54 -6.50
N MET A 109 -6.61 3.87 -6.53
CA MET A 109 -5.64 3.92 -5.44
C MET A 109 -5.00 5.31 -5.33
N ALA A 110 -4.64 5.93 -6.45
CA ALA A 110 -4.11 7.30 -6.47
C ALA A 110 -5.10 8.30 -5.86
N ALA A 111 -6.37 8.20 -6.24
CA ALA A 111 -7.44 9.03 -5.66
C ALA A 111 -7.62 8.78 -4.16
N ALA A 112 -7.55 7.52 -3.72
CA ALA A 112 -7.65 7.15 -2.31
C ALA A 112 -6.46 7.68 -1.50
N TYR A 113 -5.24 7.55 -2.02
CA TYR A 113 -4.01 8.05 -1.41
C TYR A 113 -4.06 9.59 -1.28
N LYS A 114 -4.40 10.29 -2.36
CA LYS A 114 -4.57 11.76 -2.35
C LYS A 114 -5.58 12.22 -1.31
N LYS A 115 -6.73 11.53 -1.20
CA LYS A 115 -7.75 11.83 -0.20
C LYS A 115 -7.26 11.58 1.22
N LEU A 116 -6.50 10.50 1.44
CA LEU A 116 -5.94 10.15 2.73
C LEU A 116 -4.91 11.19 3.19
N THR A 117 -3.93 11.50 2.35
CA THR A 117 -2.86 12.46 2.67
C THR A 117 -3.41 13.87 2.86
N LYS A 118 -4.39 14.30 2.05
CA LYS A 118 -5.09 15.57 2.26
C LYS A 118 -5.75 15.64 3.64
N ARG A 119 -6.47 14.58 4.03
CA ARG A 119 -7.13 14.53 5.34
C ARG A 119 -6.12 14.56 6.50
N ILE A 120 -4.96 13.94 6.33
CA ILE A 120 -3.89 13.96 7.33
C ILE A 120 -3.27 15.36 7.41
N ALA A 121 -3.06 16.03 6.28
CA ALA A 121 -2.53 17.40 6.23
C ALA A 121 -3.45 18.47 6.87
N GLU A 122 -4.73 18.18 7.01
CA GLU A 122 -5.71 19.04 7.69
C GLU A 122 -5.63 18.93 9.23
N LEU A 123 -4.92 17.91 9.77
CA LEU A 123 -4.75 17.73 11.21
C LEU A 123 -3.82 18.80 11.80
N LYS A 124 -4.18 19.29 12.99
CA LYS A 124 -3.40 20.31 13.69
C LYS A 124 -2.43 19.68 14.69
N ASP A 125 -1.17 20.08 14.61
CA ASP A 125 -0.13 19.61 15.54
C ASP A 125 -0.18 20.39 16.87
N GLU A 126 -1.34 20.42 17.52
CA GLU A 126 -1.60 21.17 18.74
C GLU A 126 -2.07 20.25 19.87
N GLY A 127 -1.70 20.59 21.11
CA GLY A 127 -2.08 19.86 22.31
C GLY A 127 -1.07 18.79 22.75
N THR A 128 -1.52 17.86 23.57
CA THR A 128 -0.71 16.76 24.11
C THR A 128 -1.25 15.44 23.62
N VAL A 129 -0.35 14.45 23.46
CA VAL A 129 -0.72 13.09 23.10
C VAL A 129 -1.54 12.44 24.22
N GLN A 130 -2.72 11.93 23.87
CA GLN A 130 -3.58 11.12 24.75
C GLN A 130 -2.99 9.70 24.81
N GLN A 131 -2.19 9.40 25.83
CA GLN A 131 -1.38 8.19 25.90
C GLN A 131 -2.21 6.91 25.91
N ASP A 132 -3.36 6.89 26.56
CA ASP A 132 -4.29 5.75 26.58
C ASP A 132 -4.82 5.40 25.18
N LYS A 133 -5.19 6.40 24.40
CA LYS A 133 -5.62 6.23 23.00
C LYS A 133 -4.46 5.81 22.12
N PHE A 134 -3.28 6.41 22.30
CA PHE A 134 -2.08 6.06 21.56
C PHE A 134 -1.72 4.59 21.77
N ASP A 135 -1.64 4.13 23.01
CA ASP A 135 -1.28 2.75 23.34
C ASP A 135 -2.33 1.75 22.81
N ALA A 136 -3.62 2.09 22.90
CA ALA A 136 -4.68 1.24 22.40
C ALA A 136 -4.63 1.05 20.86
N TYR A 137 -4.37 2.13 20.10
CA TYR A 137 -4.26 2.02 18.63
C TYR A 137 -2.95 1.40 18.18
N LYS A 138 -1.86 1.67 18.90
CA LYS A 138 -0.56 1.02 18.68
C LYS A 138 -0.68 -0.49 18.85
N ALA A 139 -1.31 -0.95 19.92
CA ALA A 139 -1.52 -2.39 20.13
C ALA A 139 -2.34 -3.04 19.01
N LYS A 140 -3.40 -2.37 18.51
CA LYS A 140 -4.17 -2.86 17.36
C LYS A 140 -3.31 -2.99 16.09
N PHE A 141 -2.46 -2.00 15.84
CA PHE A 141 -1.57 -2.01 14.68
C PHE A 141 -0.51 -3.11 14.79
N GLU A 142 0.12 -3.24 15.95
CA GLU A 142 1.10 -4.28 16.23
C GLU A 142 0.48 -5.68 16.09
N ASP A 143 -0.76 -5.88 16.58
CA ASP A 143 -1.50 -7.13 16.42
C ASP A 143 -1.75 -7.44 14.92
N ALA A 144 -2.17 -6.45 14.15
CA ALA A 144 -2.39 -6.63 12.72
C ALA A 144 -1.10 -7.02 11.97
N ILE A 145 0.02 -6.36 12.26
CA ILE A 145 1.30 -6.67 11.61
C ILE A 145 1.87 -8.00 12.11
N SER A 146 1.73 -8.31 13.39
CA SER A 146 2.18 -9.59 13.97
C SER A 146 1.34 -10.78 13.51
N ASN A 147 0.12 -10.54 13.07
CA ASN A 147 -0.76 -11.57 12.51
C ASN A 147 -0.47 -11.77 11.02
N ASP A 148 0.67 -12.38 10.72
CA ASP A 148 1.10 -12.76 9.37
C ASP A 148 1.15 -11.57 8.40
N LEU A 149 1.66 -10.42 8.85
CA LEU A 149 1.81 -9.20 8.05
C LEU A 149 0.49 -8.72 7.41
N ASN A 150 -0.58 -8.65 8.19
CA ASN A 150 -1.89 -8.19 7.69
C ASN A 150 -1.90 -6.68 7.45
N THR A 151 -1.20 -6.24 6.40
CA THR A 151 -1.04 -4.84 6.02
C THR A 151 -2.35 -4.18 5.62
N SER A 152 -3.30 -4.93 5.06
CA SER A 152 -4.63 -4.42 4.73
C SER A 152 -5.40 -3.99 5.99
N MET A 153 -5.29 -4.75 7.08
CA MET A 153 -5.86 -4.37 8.38
C MET A 153 -5.11 -3.17 8.97
N ALA A 154 -3.79 -3.15 8.88
CA ALA A 154 -2.98 -2.02 9.34
C ALA A 154 -3.39 -0.69 8.68
N ILE A 155 -3.65 -0.70 7.36
CA ILE A 155 -4.19 0.47 6.64
C ILE A 155 -5.60 0.82 7.11
N THR A 156 -6.45 -0.18 7.37
CA THR A 156 -7.80 0.05 7.90
C THR A 156 -7.75 0.78 9.24
N ILE A 157 -6.82 0.41 10.11
CA ILE A 157 -6.62 1.06 11.41
C ILE A 157 -6.29 2.56 11.25
N ILE A 158 -5.55 2.97 10.20
CA ILE A 158 -5.31 4.39 9.89
C ILE A 158 -6.61 5.11 9.56
N TYR A 159 -7.48 4.50 8.77
CA TYR A 159 -8.79 5.10 8.49
C TYR A 159 -9.68 5.21 9.73
N ASP A 160 -9.58 4.25 10.64
CA ASP A 160 -10.39 4.24 11.86
C ASP A 160 -9.88 5.26 12.88
N LEU A 161 -8.55 5.39 13.06
CA LEU A 161 -8.01 6.42 13.94
C LEU A 161 -8.35 7.84 13.47
N LEU A 162 -8.46 8.06 12.15
CA LEU A 162 -8.86 9.35 11.59
C LEU A 162 -10.33 9.69 11.89
N LYS A 163 -11.19 8.71 12.18
CA LYS A 163 -12.61 8.90 12.56
C LYS A 163 -12.81 8.98 14.06
N ASP A 164 -11.84 8.52 14.86
CA ASP A 164 -11.91 8.52 16.32
C ASP A 164 -11.98 9.96 16.85
N ASP A 165 -12.53 10.13 18.04
CA ASP A 165 -12.70 11.40 18.75
C ASP A 165 -11.42 11.94 19.41
N MET A 166 -10.31 11.20 19.34
CA MET A 166 -9.02 11.64 19.85
C MET A 166 -8.55 12.95 19.19
N ASN A 167 -7.72 13.72 19.90
CA ASN A 167 -7.17 14.95 19.35
C ASN A 167 -6.20 14.71 18.18
N ASP A 168 -6.00 15.73 17.35
CA ASP A 168 -5.20 15.66 16.14
C ASP A 168 -3.72 15.37 16.42
N LYS A 169 -3.18 15.85 17.53
CA LYS A 169 -1.81 15.55 17.97
C LYS A 169 -1.60 14.06 18.18
N THR A 170 -2.56 13.37 18.79
CA THR A 170 -2.51 11.91 18.98
C THR A 170 -2.62 11.17 17.67
N LYS A 171 -3.50 11.62 16.75
CA LYS A 171 -3.62 11.05 15.40
C LYS A 171 -2.30 11.16 14.63
N LEU A 172 -1.70 12.36 14.62
CA LEU A 172 -0.42 12.57 13.93
C LEU A 172 0.71 11.72 14.51
N ALA A 173 0.78 11.60 15.83
CA ALA A 173 1.78 10.77 16.49
C ALA A 173 1.65 9.29 16.10
N LEU A 174 0.41 8.76 16.06
CA LEU A 174 0.11 7.39 15.63
C LEU A 174 0.44 7.16 14.15
N ILE A 175 0.02 8.08 13.28
CA ILE A 175 0.30 7.98 11.84
C ILE A 175 1.81 7.98 11.57
N ASN A 176 2.55 8.86 12.22
CA ASN A 176 4.02 8.90 12.13
C ASN A 176 4.66 7.59 12.63
N ASP A 177 4.13 6.98 13.68
CA ASP A 177 4.66 5.71 14.19
C ASP A 177 4.36 4.55 13.23
N PHE A 178 3.14 4.46 12.72
CA PHE A 178 2.72 3.43 11.78
C PHE A 178 3.40 3.55 10.42
N ASP A 179 3.67 4.78 9.98
CA ASP A 179 4.32 5.02 8.68
C ASP A 179 5.80 4.65 8.67
N LYS A 180 6.45 4.49 9.83
CA LYS A 180 7.79 3.88 9.93
C LYS A 180 7.80 2.44 9.40
N VAL A 181 6.69 1.72 9.50
CA VAL A 181 6.50 0.36 8.99
C VAL A 181 5.95 0.38 7.56
N LEU A 182 4.89 1.16 7.32
CA LEU A 182 4.20 1.17 6.03
C LEU A 182 5.00 1.91 4.95
N SER A 183 5.75 2.95 5.31
CA SER A 183 6.56 3.79 4.40
C SER A 183 5.73 4.32 3.23
N LEU A 184 4.60 4.94 3.56
CA LEU A 184 3.67 5.55 2.60
C LEU A 184 3.79 7.07 2.54
N ASN A 185 4.76 7.68 3.25
CA ASN A 185 4.98 9.12 3.32
C ASN A 185 3.72 9.90 3.74
N LEU A 186 2.91 9.34 4.65
CA LEU A 186 1.57 9.84 4.97
C LEU A 186 1.55 11.26 5.53
N THR A 187 2.59 11.67 6.26
CA THR A 187 2.69 13.01 6.87
C THR A 187 3.61 13.94 6.10
N THR A 188 4.46 13.42 5.21
CA THR A 188 5.42 14.19 4.41
C THR A 188 5.00 14.33 2.95
N ALA A 189 3.96 13.59 2.51
CA ALA A 189 3.37 13.81 1.21
C ALA A 189 2.99 15.30 1.10
N GLN A 190 3.62 16.01 0.16
CA GLN A 190 3.25 17.38 -0.11
C GLN A 190 1.76 17.38 -0.41
N ALA A 191 0.98 18.08 0.41
CA ALA A 191 -0.35 18.48 -0.02
C ALA A 191 -0.11 19.16 -1.37
N ASP A 192 -0.68 18.58 -2.43
CA ASP A 192 -0.55 19.18 -3.77
C ASP A 192 -0.66 20.70 -3.61
N VAL A 193 0.34 21.41 -4.10
CA VAL A 193 0.25 22.84 -4.33
C VAL A 193 -1.16 23.03 -4.88
N LYS A 194 -1.99 23.83 -4.23
CA LYS A 194 -3.33 24.14 -4.74
C LYS A 194 -3.14 24.39 -6.22
N GLU A 195 -3.58 23.47 -7.09
CA GLU A 195 -3.79 23.85 -8.48
C GLU A 195 -4.57 25.14 -8.35
N GLU A 196 -4.02 26.23 -8.84
CA GLU A 196 -4.78 27.47 -8.96
C GLU A 196 -5.93 27.10 -9.87
N ILE A 197 -7.04 26.73 -9.23
CA ILE A 197 -8.28 26.48 -9.95
C ILE A 197 -8.59 27.84 -10.56
N ASP A 198 -8.62 27.88 -11.87
CA ASP A 198 -9.04 29.05 -12.59
C ASP A 198 -10.33 29.57 -11.96
N ALA A 199 -10.30 30.77 -11.41
CA ALA A 199 -11.43 31.33 -10.65
C ALA A 199 -12.71 31.41 -11.50
N GLU A 200 -12.57 31.51 -12.83
CA GLU A 200 -13.68 31.43 -13.77
C GLU A 200 -14.27 30.00 -13.83
N LEU A 201 -13.41 28.99 -13.85
CA LEU A 201 -13.84 27.58 -13.86
C LEU A 201 -14.53 27.20 -12.54
N GLU A 202 -13.98 27.64 -11.40
CA GLU A 202 -14.60 27.42 -10.08
C GLU A 202 -15.99 28.08 -10.01
N SER A 203 -16.09 29.32 -10.44
CA SER A 203 -17.37 30.05 -10.49
C SER A 203 -18.39 29.37 -11.39
N TYR A 204 -17.95 28.90 -12.56
CA TYR A 204 -18.81 28.15 -13.49
C TYR A 204 -19.32 26.83 -12.88
N VAL A 205 -18.43 26.06 -12.27
CA VAL A 205 -18.80 24.78 -11.62
C VAL A 205 -19.77 25.01 -10.46
N LEU A 206 -19.52 26.01 -9.62
CA LEU A 206 -20.43 26.34 -8.51
C LEU A 206 -21.82 26.76 -9.01
N ALA A 207 -21.88 27.56 -10.08
CA ALA A 207 -23.15 27.94 -10.71
C ALA A 207 -23.91 26.71 -11.25
N LYS A 208 -23.22 25.76 -11.89
CA LYS A 208 -23.82 24.52 -12.37
C LYS A 208 -24.32 23.61 -11.25
N ILE A 209 -23.60 23.53 -10.14
CA ILE A 209 -24.03 22.79 -8.95
C ILE A 209 -25.35 23.38 -8.38
N GLU A 210 -25.46 24.71 -8.33
CA GLU A 210 -26.66 25.35 -7.80
C GLU A 210 -27.85 25.21 -8.79
N GLU A 211 -27.62 25.37 -10.10
CA GLU A 211 -28.63 25.10 -11.13
C GLU A 211 -29.17 23.66 -11.04
N ARG A 212 -28.29 22.67 -10.83
CA ARG A 212 -28.69 21.27 -10.63
C ARG A 212 -29.52 21.08 -9.35
N LYS A 213 -29.16 21.74 -8.26
CA LYS A 213 -29.94 21.68 -7.00
C LYS A 213 -31.33 22.26 -7.16
N GLU A 214 -31.45 23.38 -7.87
CA GLU A 214 -32.75 24.02 -8.13
C GLU A 214 -33.62 23.14 -9.04
N ALA A 215 -33.06 22.56 -10.10
CA ALA A 215 -33.76 21.63 -10.98
C ALA A 215 -34.27 20.40 -10.21
N LYS A 216 -33.46 19.84 -9.30
CA LYS A 216 -33.89 18.74 -8.41
C LYS A 216 -35.01 19.14 -7.45
N LYS A 217 -34.97 20.35 -6.88
CA LYS A 217 -36.09 20.88 -6.03
C LYS A 217 -37.36 21.05 -6.85
N ALA A 218 -37.24 21.48 -8.10
CA ALA A 218 -38.37 21.62 -9.03
C ALA A 218 -38.86 20.28 -9.59
N LYS A 219 -38.18 19.15 -9.30
CA LYS A 219 -38.43 17.81 -9.85
C LYS A 219 -38.24 17.73 -11.37
N ASP A 220 -37.49 18.66 -11.94
CA ASP A 220 -37.05 18.62 -13.34
C ASP A 220 -35.76 17.80 -13.46
N PHE A 221 -35.92 16.49 -13.51
CA PHE A 221 -34.79 15.55 -13.55
C PHE A 221 -34.06 15.60 -14.91
N ALA A 222 -34.73 15.93 -16.00
CA ALA A 222 -34.10 16.07 -17.31
C ALA A 222 -33.06 17.21 -17.31
N LYS A 223 -33.40 18.35 -16.66
CA LYS A 223 -32.48 19.48 -16.51
C LYS A 223 -31.39 19.23 -15.44
N ALA A 224 -31.66 18.37 -14.47
CA ALA A 224 -30.71 18.05 -13.41
C ALA A 224 -29.61 17.06 -13.86
N ASP A 225 -29.85 16.29 -14.92
CA ASP A 225 -28.93 15.25 -15.43
C ASP A 225 -28.25 15.66 -16.77
N ALA A 226 -28.58 16.86 -17.28
CA ALA A 226 -27.92 17.50 -18.40
C ALA A 226 -26.66 18.26 -17.96
#